data_3945e1dc0ef8d782c7df7b836e216284
#
_entry.id   3945e1dc0ef8d782c7df7b836e216284
#
_cell.length_a   1.000
_cell.length_b   1.000
_cell.length_c   1.000
_cell.angle_alpha   90.00
_cell.angle_beta   90.00
_cell.angle_gamma   90.00
#
_symmetry.space_group_name_H-M   'P 1'
#
loop_
_entity.id
_entity.type
_entity.pdbx_description
1 polymer ?
#
loop_
_entity_poly.entity_id
_entity_poly.type
_entity_poly.pdbx_seq_one_letter_code
_entity_poly.pdbx_strand_id
1 'polypeptide(L)'
;MNEKTKNALLSIVASLVCIVIGLLVGFIILYCINAENAVDGFTRIIKGGFYLKPKGIGSEIAQSAPLIMTGLSVAFAFKTGLFNIGAAGQYTVGVFGALYFAIILHMPWYVCLLAAMVCGAIWGAVPAVSYTHLRAHETSQ
;
A
#
# COMPACT_ATOMS: atom_id res chain seq x y z
N MET A 1 -28.97 16.40 -10.65
CA MET A 1 -27.86 15.58 -10.09
C MET A 1 -27.41 16.28 -8.82
N ASN A 2 -27.43 15.59 -7.68
CA ASN A 2 -27.11 16.19 -6.38
C ASN A 2 -25.61 16.59 -6.36
N GLU A 3 -25.25 17.71 -5.72
CA GLU A 3 -23.86 18.20 -5.63
C GLU A 3 -22.89 17.13 -5.12
N LYS A 4 -23.31 16.34 -4.13
CA LYS A 4 -22.51 15.21 -3.60
C LYS A 4 -22.20 14.16 -4.66
N THR A 5 -23.18 13.82 -5.49
CA THR A 5 -23.01 12.84 -6.58
C THR A 5 -22.10 13.38 -7.68
N LYS A 6 -22.19 14.68 -7.99
CA LYS A 6 -21.31 15.34 -8.96
C LYS A 6 -19.84 15.32 -8.48
N ASN A 7 -19.61 15.68 -7.22
CA ASN A 7 -18.26 15.70 -6.67
C ASN A 7 -17.65 14.28 -6.57
N ALA A 8 -18.46 13.27 -6.21
CA ALA A 8 -18.01 11.89 -6.23
C ALA A 8 -17.64 11.41 -7.64
N LEU A 9 -18.46 11.75 -8.63
CA LEU A 9 -18.18 11.42 -10.03
C LEU A 9 -16.91 12.10 -10.54
N LEU A 10 -16.73 13.39 -10.24
CA LEU A 10 -15.52 14.13 -10.61
C LEU A 10 -14.26 13.50 -9.97
N SER A 11 -14.32 13.07 -8.71
CA SER A 11 -13.20 12.39 -8.04
C SER A 11 -12.86 11.06 -8.72
N ILE A 12 -13.85 10.27 -9.10
CA ILE A 12 -13.65 9.00 -9.83
C ILE A 12 -13.00 9.28 -11.19
N VAL A 13 -13.55 10.24 -11.95
CA VAL A 13 -13.00 10.61 -13.27
C VAL A 13 -11.56 11.12 -13.14
N ALA A 14 -11.28 11.97 -12.16
CA ALA A 14 -9.93 12.47 -11.92
C ALA A 14 -8.96 11.34 -11.62
N SER A 15 -9.35 10.36 -10.78
CA SER A 15 -8.53 9.19 -10.47
C SER A 15 -8.26 8.33 -11.71
N LEU A 16 -9.28 8.10 -12.55
CA LEU A 16 -9.11 7.35 -13.80
C LEU A 16 -8.16 8.07 -14.77
N VAL A 17 -8.31 9.39 -14.91
CA VAL A 17 -7.42 10.21 -15.75
C VAL A 17 -5.97 10.11 -15.24
N CYS A 18 -5.72 10.20 -13.93
CA CYS A 18 -4.39 10.03 -13.36
C CYS A 18 -3.80 8.66 -13.67
N ILE A 19 -4.60 7.59 -13.57
CA ILE A 19 -4.15 6.23 -13.92
C ILE A 19 -3.74 6.16 -15.39
N VAL A 20 -4.58 6.69 -16.30
CA VAL A 20 -4.27 6.68 -17.74
C VAL A 20 -3.00 7.47 -18.04
N ILE A 21 -2.84 8.66 -17.46
CA ILE A 21 -1.62 9.46 -17.62
C ILE A 21 -0.40 8.70 -17.10
N GLY A 22 -0.48 8.07 -15.93
CA GLY A 22 0.61 7.26 -15.37
C GLY A 22 1.00 6.10 -16.27
N LEU A 23 0.02 5.39 -16.84
CA LEU A 23 0.25 4.31 -17.80
C LEU A 23 0.90 4.82 -19.10
N LEU A 24 0.48 5.97 -19.62
CA LEU A 24 1.07 6.58 -20.81
C LEU A 24 2.53 6.98 -20.56
N VAL A 25 2.81 7.62 -19.43
CA VAL A 25 4.20 7.97 -19.05
C VAL A 25 5.04 6.70 -18.91
N GLY A 26 4.54 5.66 -18.25
CA GLY A 26 5.21 4.37 -18.13
C GLY A 26 5.49 3.74 -19.50
N PHE A 27 4.53 3.79 -20.43
CA PHE A 27 4.73 3.31 -21.81
C PHE A 27 5.81 4.10 -22.55
N ILE A 28 5.81 5.43 -22.43
CA ILE A 28 6.82 6.29 -23.05
C ILE A 28 8.22 5.93 -22.51
N ILE A 29 8.36 5.73 -21.21
CA ILE A 29 9.65 5.32 -20.61
C ILE A 29 10.10 3.96 -21.16
N LEU A 30 9.21 2.97 -21.23
CA LEU A 30 9.53 1.66 -21.83
C LEU A 30 9.95 1.79 -23.28
N TYR A 31 9.28 2.63 -24.05
CA TYR A 31 9.60 2.89 -25.44
C TYR A 31 10.97 3.56 -25.62
N CYS A 32 11.33 4.50 -24.75
CA CYS A 32 12.64 5.14 -24.75
C CYS A 32 13.79 4.18 -24.39
N ILE A 33 13.52 3.18 -23.53
CA ILE A 33 14.54 2.19 -23.13
C ILE A 33 14.73 1.12 -24.21
N ASN A 34 13.63 0.57 -24.72
CA ASN A 34 13.66 -0.47 -25.75
C ASN A 34 12.37 -0.45 -26.57
N ALA A 35 12.40 0.27 -27.69
CA ALA A 35 11.24 0.45 -28.57
C ALA A 35 10.72 -0.88 -29.16
N GLU A 36 11.61 -1.83 -29.45
CA GLU A 36 11.26 -3.11 -30.07
C GLU A 36 10.38 -3.97 -29.16
N ASN A 37 10.69 -3.99 -27.85
CA ASN A 37 9.97 -4.80 -26.85
C ASN A 37 8.96 -4.00 -26.00
N ALA A 38 8.83 -2.70 -26.20
CA ALA A 38 7.99 -1.83 -25.39
C ALA A 38 6.50 -2.24 -25.40
N VAL A 39 5.98 -2.60 -26.57
CA VAL A 39 4.57 -3.01 -26.73
C VAL A 39 4.31 -4.34 -26.04
N ASP A 40 5.19 -5.32 -26.17
CA ASP A 40 5.06 -6.61 -25.50
C ASP A 40 5.21 -6.45 -23.98
N GLY A 41 6.19 -5.69 -23.51
CA GLY A 41 6.38 -5.36 -22.10
C GLY A 41 5.16 -4.65 -21.50
N PHE A 42 4.62 -3.64 -22.17
CA PHE A 42 3.42 -2.95 -21.72
C PHE A 42 2.19 -3.85 -21.68
N THR A 43 2.03 -4.70 -22.70
CA THR A 43 0.93 -5.69 -22.76
C THR A 43 1.03 -6.67 -21.59
N ARG A 44 2.23 -7.11 -21.21
CA ARG A 44 2.44 -7.98 -20.04
C ARG A 44 2.11 -7.27 -18.73
N ILE A 45 2.39 -5.98 -18.59
CA ILE A 45 2.00 -5.18 -17.42
C ILE A 45 0.48 -5.12 -17.30
N ILE A 46 -0.23 -4.78 -18.38
CA ILE A 46 -1.70 -4.68 -18.38
C ILE A 46 -2.37 -6.04 -18.15
N LYS A 47 -1.83 -7.10 -18.74
CA LYS A 47 -2.37 -8.47 -18.65
C LYS A 47 -1.78 -9.27 -17.49
N GLY A 48 -0.92 -8.68 -16.66
CA GLY A 48 -0.10 -9.38 -15.66
C GLY A 48 -0.86 -10.39 -14.81
N GLY A 49 -1.93 -9.96 -14.16
CA GLY A 49 -2.77 -10.81 -13.33
C GLY A 49 -3.48 -11.94 -14.07
N PHE A 50 -3.72 -11.78 -15.37
CA PHE A 50 -4.44 -12.77 -16.21
C PHE A 50 -3.49 -13.63 -17.05
N TYR A 51 -2.22 -13.26 -17.16
CA TYR A 51 -1.27 -13.92 -18.06
C TYR A 51 -1.00 -15.39 -17.70
N LEU A 52 -0.88 -15.69 -16.40
CA LEU A 52 -0.67 -17.05 -15.88
C LEU A 52 -1.99 -17.76 -15.49
N LYS A 53 -3.13 -17.22 -15.91
CA LYS A 53 -4.50 -17.71 -15.60
C LYS A 53 -4.69 -17.98 -14.09
N PRO A 54 -5.09 -19.19 -13.61
CA PRO A 54 -5.49 -19.30 -12.21
C PRO A 54 -4.39 -18.95 -11.21
N LYS A 55 -3.12 -19.22 -11.53
CA LYS A 55 -1.98 -18.87 -10.67
C LYS A 55 -1.74 -17.35 -10.63
N GLY A 56 -1.89 -16.67 -11.77
CA GLY A 56 -1.76 -15.21 -11.83
C GLY A 56 -2.83 -14.50 -10.98
N ILE A 57 -4.09 -14.86 -11.17
CA ILE A 57 -5.21 -14.28 -10.40
C ILE A 57 -5.06 -14.58 -8.90
N GLY A 58 -4.70 -15.82 -8.54
CA GLY A 58 -4.47 -16.18 -7.15
C GLY A 58 -3.34 -15.36 -6.49
N SER A 59 -2.26 -15.12 -7.23
CA SER A 59 -1.16 -14.27 -6.78
C SER A 59 -1.59 -12.81 -6.59
N GLU A 60 -2.36 -12.26 -7.51
CA GLU A 60 -2.89 -10.88 -7.41
C GLU A 60 -3.81 -10.71 -6.19
N ILE A 61 -4.71 -11.67 -5.95
CA ILE A 61 -5.58 -11.66 -4.77
C ILE A 61 -4.74 -11.76 -3.49
N ALA A 62 -3.76 -12.65 -3.44
CA ALA A 62 -2.90 -12.81 -2.27
C ALA A 62 -2.07 -11.54 -1.98
N GLN A 63 -1.55 -10.88 -3.01
CA GLN A 63 -0.78 -9.64 -2.86
C GLN A 63 -1.66 -8.42 -2.59
N SER A 64 -2.93 -8.43 -2.97
CA SER A 64 -3.85 -7.34 -2.67
C SER A 64 -4.20 -7.26 -1.18
N ALA A 65 -4.19 -8.37 -0.45
CA ALA A 65 -4.56 -8.40 0.96
C ALA A 65 -3.68 -7.47 1.83
N PRO A 66 -2.35 -7.53 1.81
CA PRO A 66 -1.51 -6.60 2.58
C PRO A 66 -1.66 -5.15 2.12
N LEU A 67 -1.91 -4.88 0.84
CA LEU A 67 -2.15 -3.53 0.32
C LEU A 67 -3.47 -2.95 0.85
N ILE A 68 -4.53 -3.75 0.89
CA ILE A 68 -5.83 -3.35 1.47
C ILE A 68 -5.68 -3.08 2.97
N MET A 69 -4.99 -3.94 3.70
CA MET A 69 -4.80 -3.76 5.14
C MET A 69 -3.96 -2.53 5.49
N THR A 70 -2.88 -2.27 4.75
CA THR A 70 -2.10 -1.04 4.92
C THR A 70 -2.88 0.20 4.52
N GLY A 71 -3.65 0.15 3.44
CA GLY A 71 -4.55 1.23 3.03
C GLY A 71 -5.62 1.56 4.08
N LEU A 72 -6.23 0.55 4.68
CA LEU A 72 -7.19 0.72 5.78
C LEU A 72 -6.54 1.33 7.03
N SER A 73 -5.32 0.90 7.37
CA SER A 73 -4.56 1.47 8.49
C SER A 73 -4.31 2.97 8.30
N VAL A 74 -3.89 3.36 7.09
CA VAL A 74 -3.67 4.77 6.73
C VAL A 74 -4.98 5.55 6.74
N ALA A 75 -6.05 5.01 6.17
CA ALA A 75 -7.37 5.65 6.15
C ALA A 75 -7.93 5.85 7.57
N PHE A 76 -7.74 4.88 8.45
CA PHE A 76 -8.11 4.98 9.86
C PHE A 76 -7.33 6.09 10.57
N ALA A 77 -6.01 6.15 10.37
CA ALA A 77 -5.16 7.20 10.93
C ALA A 77 -5.62 8.60 10.48
N PHE A 78 -5.90 8.79 9.20
CA PHE A 78 -6.44 10.06 8.69
C PHE A 78 -7.78 10.43 9.33
N LYS A 79 -8.66 9.46 9.52
CA LYS A 79 -9.98 9.70 10.13
C LYS A 79 -9.88 10.09 11.61
N THR A 80 -8.86 9.64 12.30
CA THR A 80 -8.57 10.01 13.70
C THR A 80 -7.71 11.28 13.85
N GLY A 81 -7.40 11.95 12.73
CA GLY A 81 -6.60 13.17 12.72
C GLY A 81 -5.09 12.93 12.89
N LEU A 82 -4.65 11.70 12.76
CA LEU A 82 -3.24 11.31 12.78
C LEU A 82 -2.74 11.14 11.34
N PHE A 83 -1.50 11.53 11.10
CA PHE A 83 -0.85 11.34 9.80
C PHE A 83 0.12 10.17 9.88
N ASN A 84 -0.27 9.01 9.32
CA ASN A 84 0.58 7.81 9.36
C ASN A 84 1.43 7.66 8.10
N ILE A 85 2.61 8.26 8.09
CA ILE A 85 3.62 8.07 7.02
C ILE A 85 4.36 6.72 7.19
N GLY A 86 4.25 6.11 8.36
CA GLY A 86 5.02 4.91 8.74
C GLY A 86 4.38 3.58 8.38
N ALA A 87 3.24 3.53 7.66
CA ALA A 87 2.50 2.29 7.40
C ALA A 87 3.34 1.21 6.69
N ALA A 88 4.17 1.59 5.72
CA ALA A 88 5.08 0.65 5.05
C ALA A 88 6.14 0.08 6.00
N GLY A 89 6.70 0.92 6.89
CA GLY A 89 7.63 0.49 7.92
C GLY A 89 7.00 -0.44 8.95
N GLN A 90 5.77 -0.12 9.39
CA GLN A 90 4.99 -0.97 10.30
C GLN A 90 4.77 -2.36 9.71
N TYR A 91 4.40 -2.43 8.43
CA TYR A 91 4.24 -3.69 7.71
C TYR A 91 5.55 -4.47 7.67
N THR A 92 6.66 -3.84 7.28
CA THR A 92 7.97 -4.48 7.16
C THR A 92 8.46 -5.03 8.50
N VAL A 93 8.35 -4.24 9.57
CA VAL A 93 8.78 -4.67 10.92
C VAL A 93 7.86 -5.76 11.47
N GLY A 94 6.55 -5.69 11.17
CA GLY A 94 5.60 -6.75 11.51
C GLY A 94 5.94 -8.07 10.82
N VAL A 95 6.22 -8.04 9.51
CA VAL A 95 6.65 -9.22 8.74
C VAL A 95 7.96 -9.79 9.29
N PHE A 96 8.94 -8.92 9.60
CA PHE A 96 10.20 -9.35 10.21
C PHE A 96 9.96 -10.08 11.55
N GLY A 97 9.11 -9.52 12.42
CA GLY A 97 8.73 -10.17 13.67
C GLY A 97 8.10 -11.54 13.45
N ALA A 98 7.13 -11.64 12.53
CA ALA A 98 6.51 -12.92 12.20
C ALA A 98 7.52 -13.97 11.73
N LEU A 99 8.40 -13.58 10.80
CA LEU A 99 9.42 -14.48 10.24
C LEU A 99 10.44 -14.92 11.29
N TYR A 100 10.87 -14.01 12.15
CA TYR A 100 11.80 -14.34 13.23
C TYR A 100 11.22 -15.42 14.16
N PHE A 101 9.97 -15.26 14.61
CA PHE A 101 9.30 -16.24 15.46
C PHE A 101 9.02 -17.56 14.73
N ALA A 102 8.70 -17.50 13.42
CA ALA A 102 8.44 -18.71 12.64
C ALA A 102 9.71 -19.51 12.33
N ILE A 103 10.78 -18.83 11.88
CA ILE A 103 11.98 -19.50 11.35
C ILE A 103 12.99 -19.78 12.44
N ILE A 104 13.25 -18.84 13.34
CA ILE A 104 14.30 -18.98 14.37
C ILE A 104 13.76 -19.69 15.62
N LEU A 105 12.55 -19.30 16.05
CA LEU A 105 11.97 -19.86 17.28
C LEU A 105 11.01 -21.03 17.01
N HIS A 106 10.76 -21.38 15.75
CA HIS A 106 9.85 -22.47 15.32
C HIS A 106 8.48 -22.43 16.03
N MET A 107 7.96 -21.21 16.26
CA MET A 107 6.69 -21.01 16.95
C MET A 107 5.49 -21.26 16.03
N PRO A 108 4.33 -21.67 16.59
CA PRO A 108 3.12 -21.87 15.82
C PRO A 108 2.59 -20.55 15.23
N TRP A 109 1.81 -20.64 14.14
CA TRP A 109 1.36 -19.49 13.35
C TRP A 109 0.67 -18.38 14.17
N TYR A 110 -0.10 -18.72 15.19
CA TYR A 110 -0.80 -17.75 16.03
C TYR A 110 0.15 -16.90 16.88
N VAL A 111 1.29 -17.49 17.35
CA VAL A 111 2.35 -16.74 18.05
C VAL A 111 3.07 -15.81 17.07
N CYS A 112 3.32 -16.27 15.84
CA CYS A 112 3.92 -15.44 14.80
C CYS A 112 3.02 -14.25 14.44
N LEU A 113 1.70 -14.46 14.41
CA LEU A 113 0.73 -13.39 14.17
C LEU A 113 0.76 -12.35 15.30
N LEU A 114 0.77 -12.79 16.56
CA LEU A 114 0.88 -11.88 17.71
C LEU A 114 2.20 -11.12 17.70
N ALA A 115 3.31 -11.77 17.37
CA ALA A 115 4.61 -11.13 17.23
C ALA A 115 4.60 -10.06 16.14
N ALA A 116 3.98 -10.34 14.99
CA ALA A 116 3.80 -9.36 13.91
C ALA A 116 3.01 -8.14 14.37
N MET A 117 1.91 -8.36 15.08
CA MET A 117 1.05 -7.29 15.61
C MET A 117 1.82 -6.40 16.61
N VAL A 118 2.54 -7.00 17.55
CA VAL A 118 3.32 -6.27 18.55
C VAL A 118 4.46 -5.48 17.90
N CYS A 119 5.24 -6.10 17.02
CA CYS A 119 6.34 -5.45 16.32
C CYS A 119 5.85 -4.29 15.46
N GLY A 120 4.78 -4.48 14.70
CA GLY A 120 4.16 -3.43 13.90
C GLY A 120 3.60 -2.29 14.75
N ALA A 121 2.98 -2.59 15.90
CA ALA A 121 2.46 -1.58 16.83
C ALA A 121 3.58 -0.75 17.48
N ILE A 122 4.66 -1.38 17.94
CA ILE A 122 5.82 -0.68 18.51
C ILE A 122 6.43 0.28 17.47
N TRP A 123 6.63 -0.19 16.24
CA TRP A 123 7.14 0.67 15.17
C TRP A 123 6.17 1.80 14.83
N GLY A 124 4.86 1.54 14.88
CA GLY A 124 3.82 2.55 14.65
C GLY A 124 3.75 3.62 15.73
N ALA A 125 4.16 3.33 16.95
CA ALA A 125 4.20 4.30 18.03
C ALA A 125 5.25 5.41 17.78
N VAL A 126 6.34 5.11 17.08
CA VAL A 126 7.43 6.06 16.81
C VAL A 126 6.94 7.29 16.02
N PRO A 127 6.33 7.17 14.83
CA PRO A 127 5.81 8.33 14.11
C PRO A 127 4.62 8.98 14.82
N ALA A 128 3.78 8.22 15.52
CA ALA A 128 2.64 8.78 16.26
C ALA A 128 3.08 9.69 17.40
N VAL A 129 4.06 9.30 18.19
CA VAL A 129 4.62 10.11 19.27
C VAL A 129 5.31 11.36 18.70
N SER A 130 6.11 11.20 17.65
CA SER A 130 6.80 12.34 17.01
C SER A 130 5.80 13.38 16.48
N TYR A 131 4.72 12.91 15.83
CA TYR A 131 3.70 13.80 15.29
C TYR A 131 2.93 14.57 16.39
N THR A 132 2.56 13.90 17.48
CA THR A 132 1.86 14.55 18.60
C THR A 132 2.72 15.59 19.32
N HIS A 133 4.00 15.32 19.51
CA HIS A 133 4.92 16.27 20.09
C HIS A 133 5.16 17.52 19.22
N LEU A 134 5.36 17.34 17.92
CA LEU A 134 5.54 18.46 16.97
C LEU A 134 4.28 19.33 16.88
N ARG A 135 3.10 18.73 16.79
CA ARG A 135 1.83 19.46 16.74
C ARG A 135 1.54 20.23 18.02
N ALA A 136 1.89 19.68 19.18
CA ALA A 136 1.73 20.39 20.46
C ALA A 136 2.58 21.67 20.51
N HIS A 137 3.76 21.68 19.90
CA HIS A 137 4.62 22.85 19.79
C HIS A 137 4.06 23.92 18.84
N GLU A 138 3.44 23.54 17.73
CA GLU A 138 2.83 24.50 16.78
C GLU A 138 1.58 25.19 17.35
N THR A 139 0.82 24.50 18.21
CA THR A 139 -0.40 25.05 18.82
C THR A 139 -0.13 25.87 20.08
N SER A 140 1.10 25.90 20.59
CA SER A 140 1.51 26.68 21.77
C SER A 140 2.16 28.04 21.42
N GLN A 141 2.26 28.37 20.12
CA GLN A 141 2.66 29.67 19.60
C GLN A 141 1.47 30.46 19.07
#